data_b4bf900a6c6d3eaae5bdcd4c38f2788e
#
_entry.id   b4bf900a6c6d3eaae5bdcd4c38f2788e
#
_cell.length_a   1.000
_cell.length_b   1.000
_cell.length_c   1.000
_cell.angle_alpha   90.00
_cell.angle_beta   90.00
_cell.angle_gamma   90.00
#
_symmetry.space_group_name_H-M   'P 1'
#
loop_
_entity.id
_entity.type
_entity.pdbx_description
1 polymer ?
#
loop_
_entity_poly.entity_id
_entity_poly.type
_entity_poly.pdbx_seq_one_letter_code
_entity_poly.pdbx_strand_id
1 'polypeptide(L)'
;NVSVKEAIKQAPVAAFSLRKLGDVSPYACRIRRSSDNTEAQVMFDASDRVSEQSTVRNTSQNLIDFSEQLDNSAWSGNQGGTATLSAITDPFGGTNSYEVSGGSQTYGGIYDTITGLLTEGKSYTYSLYLKKGTSTKSRIVLYDSDNDPDPRMTVIWNSDGVPSLDSSDTHAIATKIEKIGDDGWYRIGFTGVALNTSGVQSVTIEPDRNGTGKTVYAFGAMLEE
;
A
#
# COMPACT_ATOMS: atom_id res chain seq x y z
N ASN A 1 4.74 26.44 6.88
CA ASN A 1 6.18 26.16 6.89
C ASN A 1 6.57 25.79 8.32
N VAL A 2 6.77 24.50 8.57
CA VAL A 2 7.28 24.00 9.84
C VAL A 2 8.80 24.05 9.74
N SER A 3 9.46 24.77 10.62
CA SER A 3 10.94 24.82 10.63
C SER A 3 11.52 23.45 11.02
N VAL A 4 12.75 23.16 10.57
CA VAL A 4 13.45 21.93 10.95
C VAL A 4 13.51 21.77 12.48
N LYS A 5 13.64 22.89 13.21
CA LYS A 5 13.61 22.90 14.68
C LYS A 5 12.25 22.46 15.25
N GLU A 6 11.15 22.82 14.61
CA GLU A 6 9.81 22.41 15.03
C GLU A 6 9.52 20.95 14.65
N ALA A 7 9.97 20.49 13.48
CA ALA A 7 9.89 19.08 13.09
C ALA A 7 10.66 18.17 14.09
N ILE A 8 11.87 18.57 14.48
CA ILE A 8 12.68 17.83 15.49
C ILE A 8 12.03 17.86 16.86
N LYS A 9 11.40 18.97 17.29
CA LYS A 9 10.67 19.03 18.56
C LYS A 9 9.41 18.17 18.58
N GLN A 10 8.82 17.90 17.45
CA GLN A 10 7.59 17.10 17.32
C GLN A 10 7.86 15.60 17.09
N ALA A 11 9.11 15.22 16.88
CA ALA A 11 9.53 13.81 16.74
C ALA A 11 10.15 13.35 18.08
N PRO A 12 9.41 12.69 18.97
CA PRO A 12 9.83 12.56 20.37
C PRO A 12 10.93 11.55 20.64
N VAL A 13 11.51 10.83 19.69
CA VAL A 13 12.41 9.70 20.04
C VAL A 13 13.60 9.47 19.12
N ALA A 14 13.97 10.34 18.20
CA ALA A 14 15.13 10.04 17.38
C ALA A 14 16.22 11.11 17.50
N ALA A 15 17.31 10.76 18.15
CA ALA A 15 18.58 11.48 18.01
C ALA A 15 19.12 11.19 16.60
N PHE A 16 18.84 12.05 15.62
CA PHE A 16 19.41 11.94 14.30
C PHE A 16 20.81 12.52 14.28
N SER A 17 21.82 11.69 13.97
CA SER A 17 23.10 12.20 13.52
C SER A 17 22.98 12.49 12.02
N LEU A 18 22.76 13.75 11.66
CA LEU A 18 22.75 14.18 10.27
C LEU A 18 24.19 14.23 9.77
N ARG A 19 24.61 13.23 9.00
CA ARG A 19 25.88 13.24 8.27
C ARG A 19 25.59 13.21 6.79
N LYS A 20 26.32 14.01 6.01
CA LYS A 20 26.37 13.92 4.56
C LYS A 20 26.82 12.51 4.15
N LEU A 21 25.98 11.79 3.46
CA LEU A 21 26.25 10.45 2.94
C LEU A 21 26.87 10.57 1.53
N GLY A 22 28.16 10.95 1.46
CA GLY A 22 28.92 11.01 0.21
C GLY A 22 28.52 12.16 -0.73
N ASP A 23 29.24 12.31 -1.83
CA ASP A 23 29.13 13.43 -2.78
C ASP A 23 27.93 13.35 -3.75
N VAL A 24 27.08 12.35 -3.64
CA VAL A 24 26.07 12.04 -4.66
C VAL A 24 24.62 12.41 -4.25
N SER A 25 24.34 12.78 -3.02
CA SER A 25 22.99 13.16 -2.59
C SER A 25 22.99 14.44 -1.79
N PRO A 26 22.27 15.48 -2.21
CA PRO A 26 22.10 16.71 -1.45
C PRO A 26 21.18 16.52 -0.23
N TYR A 27 20.62 15.33 -0.03
CA TYR A 27 19.65 15.06 1.01
C TYR A 27 20.27 14.32 2.19
N ALA A 28 20.14 14.87 3.40
CA ALA A 28 20.56 14.22 4.63
C ALA A 28 19.53 13.21 5.13
N CYS A 29 18.26 13.58 5.10
CA CYS A 29 17.15 12.68 5.47
C CYS A 29 15.81 13.20 4.93
N ARG A 30 14.81 12.30 4.97
CA ARG A 30 13.41 12.65 4.80
C ARG A 30 12.69 12.35 6.11
N ILE A 31 11.89 13.29 6.57
CA ILE A 31 11.07 13.15 7.77
C ILE A 31 9.62 13.18 7.32
N ARG A 32 8.89 12.09 7.56
CA ARG A 32 7.46 11.99 7.27
C ARG A 32 6.69 12.19 8.58
N ARG A 33 5.69 13.06 8.56
CA ARG A 33 4.76 13.21 9.67
C ARG A 33 3.63 12.20 9.51
N SER A 34 3.40 11.37 10.51
CA SER A 34 2.36 10.33 10.48
C SER A 34 0.94 10.89 10.54
N SER A 35 0.76 12.11 11.08
CA SER A 35 -0.58 12.71 11.26
C SER A 35 -1.20 13.29 9.99
N ASP A 36 -0.39 13.68 9.00
CA ASP A 36 -0.84 14.37 7.80
C ASP A 36 -0.02 13.98 6.55
N ASN A 37 0.79 12.93 6.65
CA ASN A 37 1.67 12.43 5.59
C ASN A 37 2.59 13.49 4.95
N THR A 38 2.76 14.65 5.58
CA THR A 38 3.69 15.66 5.06
C THR A 38 5.13 15.18 5.17
N GLU A 39 5.89 15.37 4.10
CA GLU A 39 7.30 15.03 4.05
C GLU A 39 8.16 16.29 4.10
N ALA A 40 9.09 16.35 5.05
CA ALA A 40 10.14 17.36 5.10
C ALA A 40 11.46 16.75 4.63
N GLN A 41 12.11 17.43 3.68
CA GLN A 41 13.45 17.05 3.22
C GLN A 41 14.47 17.97 3.87
N VAL A 42 15.48 17.37 4.50
CA VAL A 42 16.63 18.08 5.05
C VAL A 42 17.75 18.04 4.01
N MET A 43 18.20 19.19 3.58
CA MET A 43 19.28 19.31 2.58
C MET A 43 20.52 19.92 3.21
N PHE A 44 21.70 19.59 2.67
CA PHE A 44 22.93 20.32 2.96
C PHE A 44 23.13 21.48 1.97
N ASP A 45 23.61 22.60 2.45
CA ASP A 45 24.10 23.69 1.60
C ASP A 45 25.52 23.39 1.10
N ALA A 46 26.05 24.29 0.25
CA ALA A 46 27.39 24.16 -0.31
C ALA A 46 28.53 24.20 0.73
N SER A 47 28.22 24.53 1.98
CA SER A 47 29.17 24.55 3.12
C SER A 47 28.99 23.37 4.05
N ASP A 48 28.32 22.30 3.61
CA ASP A 48 27.96 21.11 4.41
C ASP A 48 27.13 21.41 5.66
N ARG A 49 26.45 22.56 5.68
CA ARG A 49 25.50 22.92 6.72
C ARG A 49 24.11 22.49 6.31
N VAL A 50 23.32 22.10 7.30
CA VAL A 50 21.90 21.81 7.09
C VAL A 50 21.20 23.08 6.64
N SER A 51 20.74 23.13 5.41
CA SER A 51 19.92 24.22 4.90
C SER A 51 18.44 23.95 5.24
N GLU A 52 17.73 24.97 5.72
CA GLU A 52 16.31 24.90 6.05
C GLU A 52 15.42 24.96 4.80
N GLN A 53 15.76 24.28 3.70
CA GLN A 53 14.82 24.15 2.59
C GLN A 53 13.84 23.02 2.86
N SER A 54 12.75 23.30 3.55
CA SER A 54 11.58 22.43 3.57
C SER A 54 10.75 22.68 2.32
N THR A 55 10.92 21.88 1.29
CA THR A 55 9.84 21.70 0.32
C THR A 55 8.83 20.76 0.94
N VAL A 56 7.76 21.31 1.49
CA VAL A 56 6.57 20.51 1.78
C VAL A 56 6.02 20.06 0.41
N ARG A 57 6.34 18.85 0.01
CA ARG A 57 5.55 18.20 -1.02
C ARG A 57 4.29 17.71 -0.32
N ASN A 58 3.14 18.10 -0.82
CA ASN A 58 1.93 17.33 -0.57
C ASN A 58 2.22 15.94 -1.16
N THR A 59 2.65 15.02 -0.32
CA THR A 59 2.59 13.61 -0.67
C THR A 59 1.12 13.30 -0.78
N SER A 60 0.73 12.61 -1.84
CA SER A 60 -0.64 12.12 -1.97
C SER A 60 -1.05 11.45 -0.66
N GLN A 61 -2.18 11.86 -0.13
CA GLN A 61 -2.71 11.29 1.11
C GLN A 61 -3.18 9.87 0.80
N ASN A 62 -2.82 8.91 1.65
CA ASN A 62 -3.44 7.60 1.59
C ASN A 62 -4.94 7.74 1.89
N LEU A 63 -5.78 7.34 0.95
CA LEU A 63 -7.23 7.43 1.08
C LEU A 63 -7.84 6.26 1.89
N ILE A 64 -7.03 5.25 2.21
CA ILE A 64 -7.45 4.09 3.00
C ILE A 64 -7.15 4.38 4.47
N ASP A 65 -8.19 4.36 5.30
CA ASP A 65 -8.06 4.36 6.74
C ASP A 65 -7.59 2.97 7.23
N PHE A 66 -6.90 2.92 8.38
CA PHE A 66 -6.43 1.66 8.98
C PHE A 66 -5.64 0.75 8.03
N SER A 67 -4.82 1.34 7.19
CA SER A 67 -4.03 0.66 6.16
C SER A 67 -3.08 -0.43 6.69
N GLU A 68 -2.68 -0.35 7.96
CA GLU A 68 -1.84 -1.32 8.67
C GLU A 68 -2.60 -2.14 9.73
N GLN A 69 -3.95 -2.06 9.75
CA GLN A 69 -4.84 -2.78 10.66
C GLN A 69 -5.96 -3.44 9.86
N LEU A 70 -5.62 -4.46 9.09
CA LEU A 70 -6.56 -5.10 8.16
C LEU A 70 -7.66 -5.92 8.86
N ASP A 71 -7.58 -6.11 10.17
CA ASP A 71 -8.63 -6.68 11.04
C ASP A 71 -9.51 -5.61 11.71
N ASN A 72 -9.28 -4.32 11.42
CA ASN A 72 -10.13 -3.23 11.88
C ASN A 72 -11.53 -3.34 11.25
N SER A 73 -12.54 -2.84 11.95
CA SER A 73 -13.94 -2.86 11.48
C SER A 73 -14.21 -2.06 10.19
N ALA A 74 -13.29 -1.22 9.74
CA ALA A 74 -13.34 -0.57 8.43
C ALA A 74 -13.19 -1.61 7.30
N TRP A 75 -12.39 -2.64 7.52
CA TRP A 75 -12.25 -3.75 6.60
C TRP A 75 -13.33 -4.79 6.84
N SER A 76 -14.11 -5.08 5.83
CA SER A 76 -15.22 -6.04 5.87
C SER A 76 -14.86 -7.30 5.08
N GLY A 77 -15.38 -8.45 5.53
CA GLY A 77 -15.24 -9.70 4.79
C GLY A 77 -16.17 -9.77 3.59
N ASN A 78 -15.60 -10.11 2.42
CA ASN A 78 -16.37 -10.46 1.24
C ASN A 78 -16.49 -11.98 1.13
N GLN A 79 -17.70 -12.49 0.98
CA GLN A 79 -18.00 -13.93 0.79
C GLN A 79 -17.36 -14.86 1.85
N GLY A 80 -17.32 -14.37 3.08
CA GLY A 80 -16.74 -15.10 4.21
C GLY A 80 -15.22 -14.96 4.31
N GLY A 81 -14.63 -14.04 3.58
CA GLY A 81 -13.22 -13.69 3.75
C GLY A 81 -12.95 -13.02 5.09
N THR A 82 -11.75 -13.16 5.59
CA THR A 82 -11.31 -12.60 6.89
C THR A 82 -9.88 -12.14 6.82
N ALA A 83 -9.53 -11.17 7.67
CA ALA A 83 -8.13 -10.87 8.01
C ALA A 83 -7.89 -11.19 9.48
N THR A 84 -6.75 -11.80 9.77
CA THR A 84 -6.34 -12.15 11.12
C THR A 84 -4.88 -11.79 11.31
N LEU A 85 -4.53 -11.15 12.43
CA LEU A 85 -3.15 -10.82 12.75
C LEU A 85 -2.28 -12.08 12.70
N SER A 86 -1.20 -12.01 11.93
CA SER A 86 -0.31 -13.14 11.67
C SER A 86 0.93 -13.11 12.56
N ALA A 87 1.51 -14.28 12.80
CA ALA A 87 2.83 -14.40 13.42
C ALA A 87 3.99 -14.15 12.44
N ILE A 88 3.69 -13.94 11.15
CA ILE A 88 4.69 -13.64 10.13
C ILE A 88 5.15 -12.20 10.30
N THR A 89 6.46 -11.98 10.28
CA THR A 89 7.05 -10.65 10.32
C THR A 89 6.63 -9.85 9.09
N ASP A 90 6.22 -8.60 9.28
CA ASP A 90 5.88 -7.69 8.19
C ASP A 90 7.14 -7.29 7.37
N PRO A 91 6.99 -6.63 6.21
CA PRO A 91 8.12 -6.32 5.32
C PRO A 91 9.20 -5.43 5.95
N PHE A 92 8.93 -4.81 7.08
CA PHE A 92 9.84 -3.87 7.77
C PHE A 92 10.35 -4.39 9.12
N GLY A 93 10.08 -5.67 9.43
CA GLY A 93 10.56 -6.32 10.64
C GLY A 93 9.64 -6.18 11.87
N GLY A 94 8.44 -5.62 11.68
CA GLY A 94 7.41 -5.52 12.70
C GLY A 94 6.51 -6.76 12.77
N THR A 95 5.40 -6.65 13.52
CA THR A 95 4.47 -7.76 13.79
C THR A 95 3.04 -7.46 13.32
N ASN A 96 2.87 -6.53 12.37
CA ASN A 96 1.57 -6.06 11.89
C ASN A 96 1.15 -6.69 10.55
N SER A 97 1.66 -7.87 10.19
CA SER A 97 1.17 -8.58 9.01
C SER A 97 -0.12 -9.34 9.31
N TYR A 98 -0.98 -9.46 8.30
CA TYR A 98 -2.27 -10.12 8.41
C TYR A 98 -2.36 -11.29 7.44
N GLU A 99 -2.86 -12.42 7.91
CA GLU A 99 -3.31 -13.49 7.05
C GLU A 99 -4.71 -13.14 6.54
N VAL A 100 -4.84 -12.93 5.24
CA VAL A 100 -6.11 -12.70 4.57
C VAL A 100 -6.57 -14.01 3.95
N SER A 101 -7.78 -14.46 4.32
CA SER A 101 -8.42 -15.66 3.78
C SER A 101 -9.48 -15.29 2.75
N GLY A 102 -9.58 -16.08 1.68
CA GLY A 102 -10.58 -15.94 0.63
C GLY A 102 -11.97 -16.46 1.00
N GLY A 103 -12.16 -16.99 2.21
CA GLY A 103 -13.45 -17.55 2.63
C GLY A 103 -13.87 -18.79 1.83
N SER A 104 -15.18 -18.94 1.60
CA SER A 104 -15.77 -20.16 1.03
C SER A 104 -16.07 -20.08 -0.47
N GLN A 105 -15.83 -18.95 -1.11
CA GLN A 105 -16.19 -18.73 -2.53
C GLN A 105 -15.05 -18.08 -3.31
N THR A 106 -15.10 -18.22 -4.65
CA THR A 106 -14.30 -17.43 -5.57
C THR A 106 -14.60 -15.94 -5.38
N TYR A 107 -13.56 -15.09 -5.48
CA TYR A 107 -13.63 -13.65 -5.18
C TYR A 107 -13.80 -13.31 -3.68
N GLY A 108 -13.71 -14.27 -2.79
CA GLY A 108 -13.70 -14.02 -1.36
C GLY A 108 -12.42 -13.32 -0.93
N GLY A 109 -12.53 -12.49 0.09
CA GLY A 109 -11.41 -11.72 0.64
C GLY A 109 -11.89 -10.64 1.58
N ILE A 110 -11.18 -9.55 1.66
CA ILE A 110 -11.57 -8.38 2.45
C ILE A 110 -11.66 -7.14 1.56
N TYR A 111 -12.44 -6.17 1.99
CA TYR A 111 -12.56 -4.88 1.32
C TYR A 111 -12.73 -3.74 2.33
N ASP A 112 -12.27 -2.56 1.94
CA ASP A 112 -12.57 -1.30 2.61
C ASP A 112 -13.38 -0.41 1.66
N THR A 113 -14.45 0.21 2.20
CA THR A 113 -15.35 1.06 1.42
C THR A 113 -14.81 2.48 1.35
N ILE A 114 -14.55 2.95 0.13
CA ILE A 114 -13.98 4.27 -0.17
C ILE A 114 -14.97 5.16 -0.94
N THR A 115 -16.27 4.88 -0.83
CA THR A 115 -17.31 5.62 -1.54
C THR A 115 -17.24 7.12 -1.26
N GLY A 116 -17.24 7.92 -2.31
CA GLY A 116 -17.16 9.38 -2.24
C GLY A 116 -15.73 9.94 -2.07
N LEU A 117 -14.70 9.11 -2.03
CA LEU A 117 -13.31 9.55 -1.94
C LEU A 117 -12.67 9.74 -3.33
N LEU A 118 -13.21 9.07 -4.35
CA LEU A 118 -12.68 9.13 -5.71
C LEU A 118 -13.33 10.27 -6.51
N THR A 119 -12.57 10.81 -7.44
CA THR A 119 -13.05 11.79 -8.44
C THR A 119 -13.04 11.12 -9.82
N GLU A 120 -14.17 11.17 -10.52
CA GLU A 120 -14.31 10.61 -11.88
C GLU A 120 -13.25 11.18 -12.82
N GLY A 121 -12.68 10.32 -13.64
CA GLY A 121 -11.63 10.64 -14.62
C GLY A 121 -10.23 10.80 -14.02
N LYS A 122 -10.07 10.74 -12.70
CA LYS A 122 -8.76 10.78 -12.05
C LYS A 122 -8.13 9.40 -11.99
N SER A 123 -6.81 9.39 -12.01
CA SER A 123 -6.01 8.17 -11.88
C SER A 123 -5.66 7.94 -10.41
N TYR A 124 -5.84 6.70 -9.96
CA TYR A 124 -5.51 6.27 -8.60
C TYR A 124 -4.55 5.09 -8.65
N THR A 125 -3.59 5.09 -7.75
CA THR A 125 -2.67 3.97 -7.56
C THR A 125 -3.03 3.22 -6.28
N TYR A 126 -3.47 1.97 -6.42
CA TYR A 126 -3.69 1.05 -5.30
C TYR A 126 -2.50 0.10 -5.17
N SER A 127 -1.90 0.03 -4.00
CA SER A 127 -0.76 -0.85 -3.72
C SER A 127 -0.76 -1.34 -2.29
N LEU A 128 -0.17 -2.52 -2.08
CA LEU A 128 0.08 -3.10 -0.75
C LEU A 128 1.24 -4.09 -0.82
N TYR A 129 1.67 -4.56 0.34
CA TYR A 129 2.65 -5.62 0.43
C TYR A 129 1.93 -6.95 0.56
N LEU A 130 2.29 -7.90 -0.32
CA LEU A 130 1.78 -9.27 -0.29
C LEU A 130 2.94 -10.27 -0.18
N LYS A 131 2.67 -11.35 0.55
CA LYS A 131 3.49 -12.55 0.59
C LYS A 131 2.61 -13.76 0.39
N LYS A 132 3.12 -14.75 -0.36
CA LYS A 132 2.39 -15.99 -0.61
C LYS A 132 2.02 -16.70 0.69
N GLY A 133 0.77 -17.06 0.82
CA GLY A 133 0.27 -18.07 1.75
C GLY A 133 0.03 -19.39 1.03
N THR A 134 -1.20 -19.86 1.04
CA THR A 134 -1.61 -21.08 0.31
C THR A 134 -2.18 -20.78 -1.08
N SER A 135 -2.33 -19.51 -1.44
CA SER A 135 -2.86 -19.07 -2.74
C SER A 135 -1.91 -19.38 -3.90
N THR A 136 -2.50 -19.64 -5.06
CA THR A 136 -1.78 -19.76 -6.33
C THR A 136 -2.03 -18.57 -7.26
N LYS A 137 -3.10 -17.80 -7.01
CA LYS A 137 -3.49 -16.66 -7.84
C LYS A 137 -4.26 -15.64 -7.01
N SER A 138 -3.68 -14.47 -6.77
CA SER A 138 -4.28 -13.42 -5.94
C SER A 138 -4.58 -12.17 -6.74
N ARG A 139 -5.58 -11.41 -6.29
CA ARG A 139 -6.03 -10.20 -6.96
C ARG A 139 -6.21 -9.04 -5.98
N ILE A 140 -5.89 -7.84 -6.43
CA ILE A 140 -6.24 -6.57 -5.80
C ILE A 140 -7.08 -5.75 -6.77
N VAL A 141 -8.12 -5.09 -6.27
CA VAL A 141 -9.11 -4.41 -7.10
C VAL A 141 -9.42 -3.03 -6.54
N LEU A 142 -9.59 -2.07 -7.41
CA LEU A 142 -10.33 -0.84 -7.15
C LEU A 142 -11.74 -1.06 -7.71
N TYR A 143 -12.62 -1.58 -6.85
CA TYR A 143 -13.98 -1.99 -7.23
C TYR A 143 -14.90 -0.77 -7.34
N ASP A 144 -15.75 -0.80 -8.34
CA ASP A 144 -16.84 0.15 -8.51
C ASP A 144 -18.07 -0.62 -9.01
N SER A 145 -19.19 -0.54 -8.28
CA SER A 145 -20.40 -1.30 -8.61
C SER A 145 -21.00 -0.98 -9.99
N ASP A 146 -20.67 0.17 -10.55
CA ASP A 146 -21.24 0.67 -11.79
C ASP A 146 -20.27 0.53 -12.99
N ASN A 147 -19.08 -0.01 -12.77
CA ASN A 147 -18.06 -0.19 -13.79
C ASN A 147 -17.72 -1.68 -14.01
N ASP A 148 -17.58 -2.07 -15.27
CA ASP A 148 -17.04 -3.36 -15.67
C ASP A 148 -16.25 -3.19 -16.99
N PRO A 149 -14.98 -3.51 -17.01
CA PRO A 149 -14.20 -4.14 -15.94
C PRO A 149 -13.59 -3.12 -14.93
N ASP A 150 -13.65 -3.46 -13.65
CA ASP A 150 -12.95 -2.69 -12.60
C ASP A 150 -11.43 -2.63 -12.84
N PRO A 151 -10.78 -1.51 -12.52
CA PRO A 151 -9.32 -1.47 -12.40
C PRO A 151 -8.81 -2.50 -11.40
N ARG A 152 -7.92 -3.39 -11.85
CA ARG A 152 -7.42 -4.50 -11.03
C ARG A 152 -6.08 -5.02 -11.48
N MET A 153 -5.39 -5.68 -10.59
CA MET A 153 -4.17 -6.42 -10.86
C MET A 153 -4.24 -7.81 -10.26
N THR A 154 -3.95 -8.80 -11.09
CA THR A 154 -3.90 -10.20 -10.70
C THR A 154 -2.47 -10.73 -10.82
N VAL A 155 -2.04 -11.49 -9.83
CA VAL A 155 -0.73 -12.15 -9.80
C VAL A 155 -0.88 -13.65 -9.64
N ILE A 156 0.01 -14.38 -10.30
CA ILE A 156 0.17 -15.84 -10.19
C ILE A 156 1.41 -16.11 -9.33
N TRP A 157 1.26 -16.91 -8.29
CA TRP A 157 2.34 -17.31 -7.41
C TRP A 157 2.94 -18.64 -7.86
N ASN A 158 4.26 -18.68 -8.09
CA ASN A 158 4.95 -19.95 -8.31
C ASN A 158 5.14 -20.74 -6.99
N SER A 159 5.76 -21.93 -7.05
CA SER A 159 6.06 -22.76 -5.88
C SER A 159 6.89 -22.02 -4.85
N ASP A 160 7.84 -21.20 -5.28
CA ASP A 160 8.82 -20.52 -4.44
C ASP A 160 8.30 -19.20 -3.85
N GLY A 161 7.01 -18.87 -4.11
CA GLY A 161 6.38 -17.65 -3.62
C GLY A 161 6.77 -16.40 -4.40
N VAL A 162 7.26 -16.54 -5.63
CA VAL A 162 7.55 -15.40 -6.51
C VAL A 162 6.30 -15.10 -7.35
N PRO A 163 5.77 -13.86 -7.29
CA PRO A 163 4.61 -13.46 -8.10
C PRO A 163 5.03 -13.08 -9.52
N SER A 164 4.15 -13.37 -10.45
CA SER A 164 4.19 -12.85 -11.82
C SER A 164 2.83 -12.27 -12.20
N LEU A 165 2.83 -11.29 -13.11
CA LEU A 165 1.60 -10.66 -13.57
C LEU A 165 0.76 -11.65 -14.38
N ASP A 166 -0.53 -11.77 -14.05
CA ASP A 166 -1.51 -12.38 -14.93
C ASP A 166 -2.13 -11.30 -15.85
N SER A 167 -1.58 -11.15 -17.04
CA SER A 167 -2.06 -10.15 -18.01
C SER A 167 -3.46 -10.45 -18.55
N SER A 168 -3.94 -11.68 -18.43
CA SER A 168 -5.28 -12.08 -18.90
C SER A 168 -6.41 -11.64 -17.96
N ASP A 169 -6.10 -11.34 -16.70
CA ASP A 169 -7.05 -10.90 -15.68
C ASP A 169 -6.59 -9.60 -14.98
N THR A 170 -5.79 -8.80 -15.67
CA THR A 170 -5.33 -7.49 -15.20
C THR A 170 -5.91 -6.39 -16.08
N HIS A 171 -6.60 -5.43 -15.45
CA HIS A 171 -7.15 -4.24 -16.07
C HIS A 171 -6.58 -3.01 -15.37
N ALA A 172 -5.49 -2.46 -15.90
CA ALA A 172 -4.77 -1.35 -15.30
C ALA A 172 -4.01 -0.54 -16.35
N ILE A 173 -3.78 0.73 -16.08
CA ILE A 173 -2.93 1.61 -16.93
C ILE A 173 -1.46 1.23 -16.72
N ALA A 174 -1.07 0.96 -15.48
CA ALA A 174 0.27 0.56 -15.09
C ALA A 174 0.22 -0.45 -13.96
N THR A 175 1.23 -1.31 -13.89
CA THR A 175 1.37 -2.32 -12.82
C THR A 175 2.80 -2.34 -12.31
N LYS A 176 2.98 -2.69 -11.04
CA LYS A 176 4.29 -2.86 -10.41
C LYS A 176 4.30 -4.10 -9.54
N ILE A 177 5.37 -4.89 -9.65
CA ILE A 177 5.76 -5.95 -8.73
C ILE A 177 7.20 -5.69 -8.32
N GLU A 178 7.45 -5.49 -7.04
CA GLU A 178 8.76 -5.18 -6.50
C GLU A 178 9.06 -6.08 -5.30
N LYS A 179 10.17 -6.83 -5.35
CA LYS A 179 10.62 -7.64 -4.21
C LYS A 179 11.11 -6.74 -3.08
N ILE A 180 10.68 -7.02 -1.86
CA ILE A 180 11.08 -6.30 -0.64
C ILE A 180 11.87 -7.25 0.26
N GLY A 181 13.13 -6.93 0.48
CA GLY A 181 14.00 -7.78 1.29
C GLY A 181 14.13 -9.21 0.75
N ASP A 182 14.43 -10.15 1.63
CA ASP A 182 14.62 -11.58 1.27
C ASP A 182 13.55 -12.51 1.86
N ASP A 183 12.61 -11.99 2.63
CA ASP A 183 11.59 -12.77 3.36
C ASP A 183 10.35 -13.12 2.53
N GLY A 184 10.41 -12.96 1.20
CA GLY A 184 9.33 -13.32 0.29
C GLY A 184 8.18 -12.30 0.22
N TRP A 185 8.39 -11.08 0.68
CA TRP A 185 7.46 -9.97 0.52
C TRP A 185 7.63 -9.29 -0.83
N TYR A 186 6.51 -8.85 -1.42
CA TYR A 186 6.47 -8.07 -2.64
C TYR A 186 5.53 -6.90 -2.47
N ARG A 187 5.95 -5.69 -2.88
CA ARG A 187 5.02 -4.59 -3.10
C ARG A 187 4.34 -4.80 -4.45
N ILE A 188 3.04 -4.94 -4.43
CA ILE A 188 2.20 -5.15 -5.60
C ILE A 188 1.28 -3.95 -5.72
N GLY A 189 1.18 -3.37 -6.90
CA GLY A 189 0.34 -2.22 -7.13
C GLY A 189 0.01 -1.99 -8.59
N PHE A 190 -1.09 -1.28 -8.80
CA PHE A 190 -1.54 -0.86 -10.12
C PHE A 190 -2.10 0.56 -10.09
N THR A 191 -2.10 1.20 -11.25
CA THR A 191 -2.79 2.48 -11.47
C THR A 191 -4.01 2.24 -12.35
N GLY A 192 -5.17 2.72 -11.92
CA GLY A 192 -6.43 2.70 -12.67
C GLY A 192 -7.09 4.07 -12.70
N VAL A 193 -8.06 4.27 -13.59
CA VAL A 193 -8.90 5.47 -13.64
C VAL A 193 -10.22 5.20 -12.92
N ALA A 194 -10.67 6.11 -12.07
CA ALA A 194 -12.03 6.10 -11.57
C ALA A 194 -12.98 6.52 -12.69
N LEU A 195 -13.77 5.59 -13.21
CA LEU A 195 -14.65 5.83 -14.37
C LEU A 195 -16.02 6.37 -13.97
N ASN A 196 -16.48 6.03 -12.77
CA ASN A 196 -17.74 6.48 -12.21
C ASN A 196 -17.58 6.61 -10.69
N THR A 197 -18.30 7.54 -10.08
CA THR A 197 -18.23 7.81 -8.64
C THR A 197 -19.61 7.80 -7.97
N SER A 198 -20.65 7.37 -8.69
CA SER A 198 -22.03 7.31 -8.18
C SER A 198 -22.34 6.02 -7.42
N GLY A 199 -21.62 4.94 -7.70
CA GLY A 199 -21.82 3.63 -7.10
C GLY A 199 -21.05 3.41 -5.79
N VAL A 200 -21.14 2.20 -5.28
CA VAL A 200 -20.32 1.76 -4.14
C VAL A 200 -18.91 1.48 -4.64
N GLN A 201 -17.94 2.15 -4.04
CA GLN A 201 -16.52 1.99 -4.34
C GLN A 201 -15.80 1.37 -3.17
N SER A 202 -14.89 0.46 -3.47
CA SER A 202 -14.04 -0.17 -2.45
C SER A 202 -12.68 -0.59 -3.01
N VAL A 203 -11.71 -0.71 -2.13
CA VAL A 203 -10.47 -1.46 -2.41
C VAL A 203 -10.61 -2.86 -1.88
N THR A 204 -10.18 -3.86 -2.65
CA THR A 204 -10.30 -5.26 -2.24
C THR A 204 -8.96 -5.99 -2.26
N ILE A 205 -8.83 -6.98 -1.39
CA ILE A 205 -7.75 -7.98 -1.38
C ILE A 205 -8.40 -9.35 -1.50
N GLU A 206 -8.20 -10.02 -2.63
CA GLU A 206 -8.74 -11.34 -2.91
C GLU A 206 -7.59 -12.37 -2.94
N PRO A 207 -7.46 -13.19 -1.89
CA PRO A 207 -6.36 -14.15 -1.77
C PRO A 207 -6.31 -15.18 -2.87
N ASP A 208 -7.46 -15.69 -3.31
CA ASP A 208 -7.49 -16.68 -4.38
C ASP A 208 -8.65 -16.45 -5.36
N ARG A 209 -8.28 -16.24 -6.61
CA ARG A 209 -9.23 -16.05 -7.71
C ARG A 209 -9.91 -17.35 -8.16
N ASN A 210 -9.29 -18.51 -7.88
CA ASN A 210 -9.70 -19.81 -8.42
C ASN A 210 -10.03 -20.86 -7.36
N GLY A 211 -9.96 -20.51 -6.06
CA GLY A 211 -10.09 -21.47 -4.98
C GLY A 211 -10.89 -20.95 -3.80
N THR A 212 -11.07 -21.81 -2.83
CA THR A 212 -11.75 -21.51 -1.57
C THR A 212 -10.81 -21.71 -0.38
N GLY A 213 -10.93 -20.87 0.64
CA GLY A 213 -10.14 -20.99 1.87
C GLY A 213 -8.64 -20.83 1.69
N LYS A 214 -8.21 -20.24 0.59
CA LYS A 214 -6.80 -19.92 0.34
C LYS A 214 -6.41 -18.60 0.99
N THR A 215 -5.12 -18.45 1.26
CA THR A 215 -4.62 -17.30 2.01
C THR A 215 -3.45 -16.62 1.33
N VAL A 216 -3.29 -15.33 1.63
CA VAL A 216 -2.07 -14.54 1.45
C VAL A 216 -1.76 -13.79 2.73
N TYR A 217 -0.52 -13.37 2.93
CA TYR A 217 -0.17 -12.40 3.95
C TYR A 217 -0.17 -11.01 3.33
N ALA A 218 -0.74 -10.05 4.04
CA ALA A 218 -0.89 -8.68 3.56
C ALA A 218 -0.44 -7.67 4.63
N PHE A 219 0.03 -6.50 4.18
CA PHE A 219 0.44 -5.38 5.00
C PHE A 219 0.36 -4.07 4.21
N GLY A 220 0.00 -2.96 4.88
CA GLY A 220 0.21 -1.61 4.40
C GLY A 220 -0.51 -1.27 3.10
N ALA A 221 -1.85 -1.35 3.09
CA ALA A 221 -2.67 -0.96 1.95
C ALA A 221 -2.61 0.56 1.72
N MET A 222 -2.44 0.99 0.46
CA MET A 222 -2.30 2.38 0.09
C MET A 222 -3.07 2.68 -1.19
N LEU A 223 -3.91 3.71 -1.16
CA LEU A 223 -4.60 4.27 -2.31
C LEU A 223 -4.28 5.76 -2.41
N GLU A 224 -3.75 6.19 -3.54
CA GLU A 224 -3.31 7.57 -3.79
C GLU A 224 -3.79 8.06 -5.16
N GLU A 225 -4.11 9.38 -5.29
CA GLU A 225 -4.38 10.06 -6.56
C GLU A 225 -3.09 10.35 -7.33
#